data_28ae2f0a31eb7530a584510e127b586b
#
_entry.id   28ae2f0a31eb7530a584510e127b586b
#
_cell.length_a   1.000
_cell.length_b   1.000
_cell.length_c   1.000
_cell.angle_alpha   90.00
_cell.angle_beta   90.00
_cell.angle_gamma   90.00
#
_symmetry.space_group_name_H-M   'P 1'
#
loop_
_entity.id
_entity.type
_entity.pdbx_description
1 polymer ?
#
loop_
_entity_poly.entity_id
_entity_poly.type
_entity_poly.pdbx_seq_one_letter_code
_entity_poly.pdbx_strand_id
1 'polypeptide(L)'
;MNKNYIKICIDDTYISKDSENQFSENLDNNIIVEFKNDNAKKNILEFLNNHKKQSKKSLVIVSNVINNKNYLFSIVPTFQEALDIIEIEEIERLIS
;
A
#
# COMPACT_ATOMS: atom_id res chain seq x y z
N MET A 1 -2.35 4.25 21.76
CA MET A 1 -1.24 4.43 20.82
C MET A 1 -1.77 4.78 19.44
N ASN A 2 -1.27 5.83 18.85
CA ASN A 2 -1.72 6.25 17.55
C ASN A 2 -0.96 5.53 16.45
N LYS A 3 -1.71 4.88 15.60
CA LYS A 3 -1.12 4.27 14.41
C LYS A 3 -0.99 5.32 13.32
N ASN A 4 0.15 5.32 12.66
CA ASN A 4 0.36 6.25 11.54
C ASN A 4 0.08 5.59 10.20
N TYR A 5 -0.73 4.55 10.19
CA TYR A 5 -1.07 3.82 8.96
C TYR A 5 -2.43 3.15 9.10
N ILE A 6 -2.97 2.77 7.94
CA ILE A 6 -4.19 1.98 7.85
C ILE A 6 -3.83 0.70 7.12
N LYS A 7 -4.37 -0.42 7.58
CA LYS A 7 -4.13 -1.71 6.97
C LYS A 7 -5.36 -2.11 6.16
N ILE A 8 -5.17 -2.41 4.88
CA ILE A 8 -6.24 -2.86 4.01
C ILE A 8 -5.88 -4.24 3.49
N CYS A 9 -6.79 -5.20 3.68
CA CYS A 9 -6.59 -6.56 3.21
C CYS A 9 -7.44 -6.80 1.97
N ILE A 10 -6.81 -7.30 0.90
CA ILE A 10 -7.50 -7.61 -0.35
C ILE A 10 -7.53 -9.13 -0.46
N ASP A 11 -8.74 -9.70 -0.49
CA ASP A 11 -8.88 -11.15 -0.54
C ASP A 11 -9.46 -11.67 -1.86
N ASP A 12 -9.76 -10.77 -2.79
CA ASP A 12 -10.30 -11.12 -4.08
C ASP A 12 -9.30 -10.86 -5.20
N THR A 13 -9.64 -11.35 -6.40
CA THR A 13 -8.82 -11.10 -7.59
C THR A 13 -9.17 -9.76 -8.25
N TYR A 14 -10.06 -9.01 -7.64
CA TYR A 14 -10.43 -7.68 -8.12
C TYR A 14 -10.67 -6.76 -6.92
N ILE A 15 -10.67 -5.45 -7.18
CA ILE A 15 -10.94 -4.48 -6.13
C ILE A 15 -12.45 -4.32 -5.98
N SER A 16 -12.98 -4.62 -4.79
CA SER A 16 -14.39 -4.43 -4.50
C SER A 16 -14.70 -2.94 -4.34
N LYS A 17 -15.98 -2.60 -4.42
CA LYS A 17 -16.41 -1.22 -4.22
C LYS A 17 -16.05 -0.74 -2.83
N ASP A 18 -16.18 -1.60 -1.83
CA ASP A 18 -15.81 -1.24 -0.45
C ASP A 18 -14.31 -0.95 -0.35
N SER A 19 -13.47 -1.75 -1.00
CA SER A 19 -12.05 -1.51 -1.00
C SER A 19 -11.69 -0.21 -1.72
N GLU A 20 -12.33 0.05 -2.87
CA GLU A 20 -12.13 1.32 -3.57
C GLU A 20 -12.44 2.51 -2.65
N ASN A 21 -13.55 2.43 -1.91
CA ASN A 21 -13.94 3.48 -1.00
C ASN A 21 -12.91 3.67 0.12
N GLN A 22 -12.40 2.57 0.67
CA GLN A 22 -11.36 2.65 1.70
C GLN A 22 -10.12 3.39 1.18
N PHE A 23 -9.70 3.08 -0.03
CA PHE A 23 -8.54 3.75 -0.61
C PHE A 23 -8.83 5.23 -0.86
N SER A 24 -9.97 5.55 -1.44
CA SER A 24 -10.27 6.95 -1.76
C SER A 24 -10.49 7.82 -0.52
N GLU A 25 -10.93 7.23 0.57
CA GLU A 25 -11.12 7.95 1.83
C GLU A 25 -9.81 8.14 2.59
N ASN A 26 -8.74 7.49 2.17
CA ASN A 26 -7.47 7.47 2.89
C ASN A 26 -6.29 7.96 2.08
N LEU A 27 -6.54 8.91 1.18
CA LEU A 27 -5.46 9.53 0.38
C LEU A 27 -4.45 10.28 1.26
N ASP A 28 -4.87 10.70 2.45
CA ASP A 28 -4.01 11.43 3.37
C ASP A 28 -3.41 10.54 4.46
N ASN A 29 -3.53 9.23 4.33
CA ASN A 29 -3.01 8.29 5.31
C ASN A 29 -2.03 7.32 4.66
N ASN A 30 -1.06 6.85 5.45
CA ASN A 30 -0.21 5.77 5.01
C ASN A 30 -1.01 4.48 4.98
N ILE A 31 -0.82 3.67 3.96
CA ILE A 31 -1.59 2.44 3.80
C ILE A 31 -0.64 1.25 3.64
N ILE A 32 -0.92 0.19 4.38
CA ILE A 32 -0.25 -1.10 4.21
C ILE A 32 -1.29 -2.06 3.62
N VAL A 33 -0.96 -2.67 2.48
CA VAL A 33 -1.86 -3.58 1.80
C VAL A 33 -1.34 -5.01 1.96
N GLU A 34 -2.24 -5.90 2.38
CA GLU A 34 -1.94 -7.32 2.43
C GLU A 34 -2.89 -8.06 1.51
N PHE A 35 -2.37 -9.09 0.83
CA PHE A 35 -3.19 -9.95 -0.02
C PHE A 35 -3.40 -11.28 0.69
N LYS A 36 -4.65 -11.68 0.82
CA LYS A 36 -4.99 -12.92 1.49
C LYS A 36 -4.43 -14.14 0.76
N ASN A 37 -4.37 -14.07 -0.55
CA ASN A 37 -3.96 -15.21 -1.38
C ASN A 37 -2.68 -14.96 -2.18
N ASP A 38 -1.91 -13.93 -1.87
CA ASP A 38 -0.65 -13.62 -2.58
C ASP A 38 -0.78 -13.66 -4.10
N ASN A 39 -1.92 -13.30 -4.63
CA ASN A 39 -2.23 -13.54 -6.02
C ASN A 39 -2.77 -12.27 -6.67
N ALA A 40 -2.06 -11.18 -6.49
CA ALA A 40 -2.47 -9.90 -7.04
C ALA A 40 -2.38 -9.89 -8.55
N LYS A 41 -3.46 -9.53 -9.20
CA LYS A 41 -3.49 -9.40 -10.64
C LYS A 41 -3.02 -8.01 -11.06
N LYS A 42 -2.62 -7.91 -12.32
CA LYS A 42 -2.08 -6.67 -12.85
C LYS A 42 -3.03 -5.49 -12.67
N ASN A 43 -4.34 -5.70 -12.84
CA ASN A 43 -5.31 -4.63 -12.68
C ASN A 43 -5.37 -4.09 -11.26
N ILE A 44 -5.16 -4.95 -10.26
CA ILE A 44 -5.10 -4.52 -8.87
C ILE A 44 -3.84 -3.69 -8.64
N LEU A 45 -2.71 -4.15 -9.16
CA LEU A 45 -1.45 -3.42 -9.00
C LEU A 45 -1.51 -2.07 -9.69
N GLU A 46 -2.16 -1.98 -10.85
CA GLU A 46 -2.34 -0.71 -11.53
C GLU A 46 -3.24 0.24 -10.73
N PHE A 47 -4.30 -0.30 -10.12
CA PHE A 47 -5.17 0.49 -9.26
C PHE A 47 -4.38 1.08 -8.09
N LEU A 48 -3.56 0.25 -7.45
CA LEU A 48 -2.75 0.69 -6.32
C LEU A 48 -1.71 1.73 -6.75
N ASN A 49 -1.14 1.55 -7.92
CA ASN A 49 -0.18 2.51 -8.45
C ASN A 49 -0.84 3.86 -8.71
N ASN A 50 -2.07 3.85 -9.24
CA ASN A 50 -2.83 5.07 -9.47
C ASN A 50 -3.18 5.76 -8.16
N HIS A 51 -3.51 4.98 -7.12
CA HIS A 51 -3.74 5.55 -5.80
C HIS A 51 -2.48 6.28 -5.31
N LYS A 52 -1.32 5.66 -5.46
CA LYS A 52 -0.06 6.26 -5.00
C LYS A 52 0.24 7.55 -5.75
N LYS A 53 -0.13 7.64 -7.02
CA LYS A 53 0.06 8.88 -7.78
C LYS A 53 -0.71 10.04 -7.19
N GLN A 54 -1.86 9.77 -6.58
CA GLN A 54 -2.71 10.80 -6.00
C GLN A 54 -2.40 11.08 -4.53
N SER A 55 -1.76 10.14 -3.85
CA SER A 55 -1.49 10.24 -2.43
C SER A 55 -0.07 10.75 -2.19
N LYS A 56 0.09 11.64 -1.21
CA LYS A 56 1.41 12.10 -0.77
C LYS A 56 1.96 11.22 0.34
N LYS A 57 1.18 10.25 0.79
CA LYS A 57 1.59 9.36 1.88
C LYS A 57 2.14 8.06 1.33
N SER A 58 2.56 7.18 2.23
CA SER A 58 3.18 5.92 1.84
C SER A 58 2.15 4.86 1.49
N LEU A 59 2.44 4.07 0.47
CA LEU A 59 1.67 2.90 0.13
C LEU A 59 2.64 1.74 0.05
N VAL A 60 2.50 0.76 0.93
CA VAL A 60 3.40 -0.38 1.01
C VAL A 60 2.59 -1.67 0.91
N ILE A 61 3.05 -2.58 0.06
CA ILE A 61 2.40 -3.87 -0.14
C ILE A 61 3.26 -4.94 0.48
N VAL A 62 2.63 -5.81 1.29
CA VAL A 62 3.33 -6.94 1.90
C VAL A 62 3.08 -8.17 1.02
N SER A 63 4.12 -8.68 0.40
CA SER A 63 4.02 -9.84 -0.48
C SER A 63 5.39 -10.47 -0.71
N ASN A 64 5.42 -11.79 -0.81
CA ASN A 64 6.64 -12.53 -1.14
C ASN A 64 6.74 -12.89 -2.62
N VAL A 65 5.68 -12.66 -3.39
CA VAL A 65 5.62 -13.17 -4.76
C VAL A 65 5.55 -12.07 -5.82
N ILE A 66 5.22 -10.85 -5.43
CA ILE A 66 5.11 -9.76 -6.39
C ILE A 66 6.49 -9.13 -6.59
N ASN A 67 6.89 -8.98 -7.84
CA ASN A 67 8.13 -8.28 -8.19
C ASN A 67 7.82 -6.85 -8.56
N ASN A 68 8.45 -5.93 -7.85
CA ASN A 68 8.25 -4.51 -8.11
C ASN A 68 9.33 -3.99 -9.05
N LYS A 69 8.96 -3.70 -10.28
CA LYS A 69 9.91 -3.13 -11.22
C LYS A 69 9.53 -1.73 -11.70
N ASN A 70 8.22 -1.45 -11.77
CA ASN A 70 7.76 -0.21 -12.39
C ASN A 70 6.64 0.49 -11.62
N TYR A 71 6.47 0.17 -10.35
CA TYR A 71 5.40 0.75 -9.55
C TYR A 71 5.94 1.80 -8.59
N LEU A 72 5.09 2.76 -8.25
CA LEU A 72 5.45 3.83 -7.31
C LEU A 72 5.41 3.40 -5.86
N PHE A 73 4.63 2.36 -5.57
CA PHE A 73 4.54 1.84 -4.20
C PHE A 73 5.71 0.91 -3.91
N SER A 74 5.95 0.67 -2.61
CA SER A 74 6.97 -0.27 -2.16
C SER A 74 6.37 -1.65 -1.93
N ILE A 75 7.16 -2.70 -2.14
CA ILE A 75 6.75 -4.07 -1.86
C ILE A 75 7.80 -4.69 -0.94
N VAL A 76 7.35 -5.24 0.17
CA VAL A 76 8.23 -5.87 1.16
C VAL A 76 7.65 -7.22 1.59
N PRO A 77 8.50 -8.14 2.04
CA PRO A 77 8.01 -9.49 2.39
C PRO A 77 7.31 -9.59 3.74
N THR A 78 7.52 -8.65 4.65
CA THR A 78 6.93 -8.73 5.98
C THR A 78 6.24 -7.44 6.40
N PHE A 79 5.30 -7.57 7.33
CA PHE A 79 4.60 -6.42 7.88
C PHE A 79 5.58 -5.49 8.63
N GLN A 80 6.55 -6.07 9.35
CA GLN A 80 7.53 -5.26 10.07
C GLN A 80 8.34 -4.38 9.11
N GLU A 81 8.73 -4.93 7.98
CA GLU A 81 9.46 -4.14 6.98
C GLU A 81 8.58 -3.04 6.40
N ALA A 82 7.27 -3.28 6.28
CA ALA A 82 6.35 -2.23 5.83
C ALA A 82 6.32 -1.07 6.82
N LEU A 83 6.30 -1.37 8.12
CA LEU A 83 6.35 -0.34 9.14
C LEU A 83 7.64 0.46 9.05
N ASP A 84 8.76 -0.23 8.80
CA ASP A 84 10.06 0.42 8.66
C ASP A 84 10.09 1.37 7.46
N ILE A 85 9.50 0.96 6.34
CA ILE A 85 9.43 1.82 5.14
C ILE A 85 8.62 3.08 5.44
N ILE A 86 7.47 2.92 6.10
CA ILE A 86 6.63 4.06 6.43
C ILE A 86 7.39 5.05 7.33
N GLU A 87 8.10 4.54 8.34
CA GLU A 87 8.86 5.38 9.25
C GLU A 87 9.95 6.15 8.49
N ILE A 88 10.67 5.47 7.62
CA ILE A 88 11.73 6.11 6.83
C ILE A 88 11.14 7.20 5.93
N GLU A 89 10.05 6.90 5.25
CA GLU A 89 9.44 7.87 4.35
C GLU A 89 8.82 9.05 5.08
N GLU A 90 8.29 8.83 6.29
CA GLU A 90 7.80 9.92 7.12
C GLU A 90 8.93 10.88 7.47
N ILE A 91 10.09 10.34 7.85
CA ILE A 91 11.27 11.16 8.15
C ILE A 91 11.71 11.92 6.91
N GLU A 92 11.74 11.27 5.76
CA GLU A 92 12.13 11.93 4.51
C GLU A 92 11.20 13.08 4.17
N ARG A 93 9.90 12.92 4.40
CA ARG A 93 8.93 13.98 4.15
C ARG A 93 9.12 15.17 5.07
N LEU A 94 9.61 14.94 6.29
CA LEU A 94 9.85 16.02 7.25
C LEU A 94 11.03 16.90 6.88
N ILE A 95 12.01 16.34 6.19
CA ILE A 95 13.25 17.07 5.89
C ILE A 95 13.36 17.52 4.45
N SER A 96 12.38 17.22 3.62
CA SER A 96 12.41 17.61 2.21
C SER A 96 11.63 18.88 1.93
#